data_f849f5de5975a070b66fe2cfe1d2b14d
#
_entry.id   f849f5de5975a070b66fe2cfe1d2b14d
#
_cell.length_a   1.000
_cell.length_b   1.000
_cell.length_c   1.000
_cell.angle_alpha   90.00
_cell.angle_beta   90.00
_cell.angle_gamma   90.00
#
_symmetry.space_group_name_H-M   'P 1'
#
loop_
_entity.id
_entity.type
_entity.pdbx_description
1 polymer ?
#
loop_
_entity_poly.entity_id
_entity_poly.type
_entity_poly.pdbx_seq_one_letter_code
_entity_poly.pdbx_strand_id
1 'polypeptide(L)'
;SDDFLAPREDIPHVASAHGLDFEGEVAVITGDVPMGTKAKDAEQYIKLVILVNDVSLRGLIPGELAMGFGFMQSKPSSAFSPFAVTPKELGNTWKEGRVHLPLLSEYNNEWFGNPDSGAMHFSFHQLIEHAARTRNLSAGTIIGSGTVSNDDESKGSSCLAEKRMLEKINEGEIKTPFMKPGDTIKIEMKDQDGHSIFGTIFQKVVQSEVTES
;
A
#
# COMPACT_ATOMS: atom_id res chain seq x y z
N SER A 1 -5.92 -9.20 -2.66
CA SER A 1 -6.92 -9.03 -3.73
C SER A 1 -6.44 -9.71 -5.01
N ASP A 2 -7.36 -10.24 -5.79
CA ASP A 2 -7.13 -10.84 -7.12
C ASP A 2 -7.88 -10.07 -8.23
N ASP A 3 -8.43 -8.92 -7.88
CA ASP A 3 -9.00 -7.93 -8.79
C ASP A 3 -8.29 -6.59 -8.61
N PHE A 4 -8.02 -5.88 -9.71
CA PHE A 4 -7.21 -4.67 -9.73
C PHE A 4 -7.96 -3.52 -10.39
N LEU A 5 -7.88 -2.36 -9.75
CA LEU A 5 -8.31 -1.10 -10.33
C LEU A 5 -7.15 -0.46 -11.12
N ALA A 6 -7.48 0.17 -12.23
CA ALA A 6 -6.52 1.01 -12.93
C ALA A 6 -6.12 2.22 -12.06
N PRO A 7 -4.94 2.85 -12.29
CA PRO A 7 -4.41 3.92 -11.44
C PRO A 7 -5.28 5.19 -11.39
N ARG A 8 -6.29 5.28 -12.25
CA ARG A 8 -7.27 6.38 -12.30
C ARG A 8 -8.71 5.91 -12.28
N GLU A 9 -8.92 4.63 -11.98
CA GLU A 9 -10.27 4.07 -11.84
C GLU A 9 -10.84 4.44 -10.47
N ASP A 10 -12.13 4.74 -10.43
CA ASP A 10 -12.81 5.16 -9.22
C ASP A 10 -12.90 4.03 -8.19
N ILE A 11 -12.84 4.38 -6.89
CA ILE A 11 -12.98 3.43 -5.80
C ILE A 11 -14.48 3.33 -5.43
N PRO A 12 -15.10 2.15 -5.53
CA PRO A 12 -16.50 1.98 -5.16
C PRO A 12 -16.69 2.03 -3.64
N HIS A 13 -17.62 2.87 -3.19
CA HIS A 13 -18.04 2.95 -1.79
C HIS A 13 -19.39 2.25 -1.61
N VAL A 14 -19.39 1.12 -0.92
CA VAL A 14 -20.59 0.29 -0.71
C VAL A 14 -21.40 0.77 0.50
N ALA A 15 -20.77 0.84 1.67
CA ALA A 15 -21.43 1.27 2.91
C ALA A 15 -20.47 2.02 3.84
N SER A 16 -20.97 3.07 4.48
CA SER A 16 -20.17 3.88 5.42
C SER A 16 -19.68 3.10 6.63
N ALA A 17 -20.45 2.10 7.08
CA ALA A 17 -20.08 1.21 8.19
C ALA A 17 -18.81 0.40 7.91
N HIS A 18 -18.47 0.17 6.63
CA HIS A 18 -17.27 -0.56 6.24
C HIS A 18 -15.97 0.22 6.52
N GLY A 19 -16.02 1.55 6.68
CA GLY A 19 -14.84 2.36 6.99
C GLY A 19 -13.80 2.33 5.90
N LEU A 20 -14.16 2.81 4.70
CA LEU A 20 -13.28 2.84 3.53
C LEU A 20 -12.02 3.68 3.78
N ASP A 21 -10.87 3.09 3.55
CA ASP A 21 -9.55 3.68 3.74
C ASP A 21 -8.65 3.38 2.55
N PHE A 22 -7.65 4.24 2.32
CA PHE A 22 -6.55 3.97 1.40
C PHE A 22 -5.32 3.50 2.18
N GLU A 23 -4.44 2.76 1.54
CA GLU A 23 -3.12 2.41 2.05
C GLU A 23 -2.07 2.67 0.98
N GLY A 24 -1.25 3.69 1.19
CA GLY A 24 -0.10 3.96 0.33
C GLY A 24 1.04 3.00 0.64
N GLU A 25 1.42 2.18 -0.35
CA GLU A 25 2.42 1.14 -0.20
C GLU A 25 3.40 1.10 -1.37
N VAL A 26 4.52 0.45 -1.13
CA VAL A 26 5.42 -0.05 -2.17
C VAL A 26 5.21 -1.55 -2.29
N ALA A 27 5.32 -2.11 -3.48
CA ALA A 27 5.32 -3.54 -3.69
C ALA A 27 6.43 -3.97 -4.64
N VAL A 28 6.80 -5.25 -4.56
CA VAL A 28 7.70 -5.89 -5.51
C VAL A 28 6.96 -6.96 -6.29
N ILE A 29 7.33 -7.15 -7.56
CA ILE A 29 6.86 -8.21 -8.42
C ILE A 29 8.01 -9.20 -8.62
N THR A 30 7.78 -10.47 -8.31
CA THR A 30 8.82 -11.50 -8.35
C THR A 30 8.81 -12.30 -9.66
N GLY A 31 9.95 -12.89 -9.99
CA GLY A 31 10.01 -14.08 -10.86
C GLY A 31 9.59 -15.33 -10.08
N ASP A 32 9.88 -16.51 -10.64
CA ASP A 32 9.68 -17.78 -9.92
C ASP A 32 10.62 -17.84 -8.72
N VAL A 33 10.06 -17.96 -7.51
CA VAL A 33 10.83 -18.07 -6.26
C VAL A 33 10.70 -19.49 -5.72
N PRO A 34 11.80 -20.26 -5.63
CA PRO A 34 11.77 -21.60 -5.06
C PRO A 34 11.35 -21.60 -3.59
N MET A 35 10.60 -22.62 -3.18
CA MET A 35 10.29 -22.85 -1.77
C MET A 35 11.58 -22.94 -0.94
N GLY A 36 11.59 -22.28 0.21
CA GLY A 36 12.72 -22.26 1.13
C GLY A 36 13.78 -21.18 0.82
N THR A 37 13.58 -20.35 -0.21
CA THR A 37 14.47 -19.22 -0.53
C THR A 37 14.71 -18.37 0.70
N LYS A 38 15.99 -18.03 0.97
CA LYS A 38 16.42 -17.22 2.11
C LYS A 38 16.52 -15.74 1.73
N ALA A 39 16.37 -14.85 2.71
CA ALA A 39 16.44 -13.40 2.49
C ALA A 39 17.73 -12.97 1.76
N LYS A 40 18.87 -13.54 2.11
CA LYS A 40 20.17 -13.26 1.46
C LYS A 40 20.21 -13.59 -0.04
N ASP A 41 19.33 -14.48 -0.50
CA ASP A 41 19.25 -14.97 -1.88
C ASP A 41 18.04 -14.39 -2.63
N ALA A 42 17.20 -13.58 -1.96
CA ALA A 42 15.91 -13.12 -2.49
C ALA A 42 16.03 -12.03 -3.56
N GLU A 43 17.08 -11.20 -3.53
CA GLU A 43 17.29 -10.08 -4.47
C GLU A 43 17.14 -10.48 -5.94
N GLN A 44 17.71 -11.62 -6.34
CA GLN A 44 17.68 -12.11 -7.73
C GLN A 44 16.26 -12.38 -8.26
N TYR A 45 15.30 -12.58 -7.39
CA TYR A 45 13.91 -12.87 -7.75
C TYR A 45 13.05 -11.62 -7.84
N ILE A 46 13.48 -10.49 -7.31
CA ILE A 46 12.77 -9.21 -7.46
C ILE A 46 12.99 -8.70 -8.88
N LYS A 47 11.92 -8.60 -9.65
CA LYS A 47 11.97 -8.16 -11.05
C LYS A 47 11.58 -6.71 -11.21
N LEU A 48 10.51 -6.30 -10.53
CA LEU A 48 9.97 -4.95 -10.63
C LEU A 48 9.56 -4.45 -9.25
N VAL A 49 9.52 -3.12 -9.12
CA VAL A 49 8.98 -2.37 -7.99
C VAL A 49 7.83 -1.51 -8.51
N ILE A 50 6.78 -1.36 -7.73
CA ILE A 50 5.55 -0.65 -8.11
C ILE A 50 4.92 0.00 -6.87
N LEU A 51 4.12 1.07 -7.03
CA LEU A 51 3.31 1.61 -5.95
C LEU A 51 1.92 0.96 -5.92
N VAL A 52 1.33 0.94 -4.74
CA VAL A 52 0.01 0.34 -4.50
C VAL A 52 -0.84 1.28 -3.66
N ASN A 53 -2.12 1.35 -3.98
CA ASN A 53 -3.18 1.72 -3.05
C ASN A 53 -3.91 0.45 -2.64
N ASP A 54 -3.58 -0.11 -1.47
CA ASP A 54 -4.22 -1.31 -0.93
C ASP A 54 -5.50 -0.92 -0.18
N VAL A 55 -6.54 -0.66 -0.97
CA VAL A 55 -7.85 -0.21 -0.47
C VAL A 55 -8.36 -1.14 0.61
N SER A 56 -8.81 -0.55 1.73
CA SER A 56 -9.16 -1.30 2.94
C SER A 56 -10.53 -0.90 3.47
N LEU A 57 -11.27 -1.88 3.96
CA LEU A 57 -12.55 -1.71 4.65
C LEU A 57 -12.37 -2.01 6.14
N ARG A 58 -11.97 -0.97 6.92
CA ARG A 58 -11.53 -1.11 8.32
C ARG A 58 -12.59 -1.73 9.23
N GLY A 59 -13.87 -1.50 8.94
CA GLY A 59 -14.98 -2.08 9.71
C GLY A 59 -15.11 -3.59 9.58
N LEU A 60 -14.62 -4.18 8.48
CA LEU A 60 -14.68 -5.63 8.25
C LEU A 60 -13.46 -6.39 8.80
N ILE A 61 -12.32 -5.70 8.94
CA ILE A 61 -11.06 -6.32 9.38
C ILE A 61 -11.16 -7.06 10.72
N PRO A 62 -11.79 -6.52 11.80
CA PRO A 62 -11.83 -7.22 13.07
C PRO A 62 -12.54 -8.58 13.00
N GLY A 63 -13.62 -8.66 12.21
CA GLY A 63 -14.34 -9.92 11.99
C GLY A 63 -13.48 -10.97 11.27
N GLU A 64 -12.80 -10.58 10.21
CA GLU A 64 -11.91 -11.48 9.44
C GLU A 64 -10.68 -11.91 10.26
N LEU A 65 -10.09 -10.99 11.06
CA LEU A 65 -8.99 -11.33 11.98
C LEU A 65 -9.43 -12.35 13.04
N ALA A 66 -10.65 -12.21 13.57
CA ALA A 66 -11.18 -13.16 14.55
C ALA A 66 -11.35 -14.58 13.98
N MET A 67 -11.57 -14.71 12.68
CA MET A 67 -11.63 -16.01 11.99
C MET A 67 -10.26 -16.67 11.81
N GLY A 68 -9.16 -15.90 11.92
CA GLY A 68 -7.78 -16.43 11.84
C GLY A 68 -7.33 -16.89 10.45
N PHE A 69 -8.08 -16.58 9.40
CA PHE A 69 -7.78 -17.05 8.04
C PHE A 69 -7.04 -15.99 7.20
N GLY A 70 -7.34 -14.73 7.36
CA GLY A 70 -6.78 -13.61 6.59
C GLY A 70 -7.87 -12.67 6.08
N PHE A 71 -7.47 -11.72 5.26
CA PHE A 71 -8.35 -10.70 4.69
C PHE A 71 -8.93 -11.16 3.35
N MET A 72 -10.23 -10.98 3.15
CA MET A 72 -10.91 -11.23 1.89
C MET A 72 -11.84 -10.06 1.54
N GLN A 73 -12.94 -9.91 2.25
CA GLN A 73 -13.91 -8.83 1.99
C GLN A 73 -13.38 -7.46 2.44
N SER A 74 -12.53 -7.44 3.46
CA SER A 74 -11.91 -6.21 3.97
C SER A 74 -10.83 -5.64 3.05
N LYS A 75 -10.39 -6.39 2.06
CA LYS A 75 -9.40 -5.99 1.04
C LYS A 75 -10.02 -6.15 -0.36
N PRO A 76 -10.84 -5.18 -0.79
CA PRO A 76 -11.39 -5.17 -2.15
C PRO A 76 -10.27 -4.92 -3.16
N SER A 77 -10.62 -4.56 -4.40
CA SER A 77 -9.66 -4.32 -5.48
C SER A 77 -8.63 -3.26 -5.13
N SER A 78 -7.36 -3.58 -5.28
CA SER A 78 -6.22 -2.66 -5.11
C SER A 78 -5.92 -1.94 -6.41
N ALA A 79 -5.36 -0.72 -6.33
CA ALA A 79 -4.86 0.00 -7.50
C ALA A 79 -3.34 0.03 -7.50
N PHE A 80 -2.75 -0.01 -8.69
CA PHE A 80 -1.29 0.05 -8.89
C PHE A 80 -0.91 1.28 -9.70
N SER A 81 0.34 1.74 -9.52
CA SER A 81 0.89 2.82 -10.33
C SER A 81 0.98 2.42 -11.81
N PRO A 82 0.89 3.38 -12.76
CA PRO A 82 0.90 3.07 -14.20
C PRO A 82 2.20 2.45 -14.69
N PHE A 83 3.31 2.66 -13.98
CA PHE A 83 4.61 2.10 -14.31
C PHE A 83 5.18 1.30 -13.16
N ALA A 84 5.85 0.20 -13.50
CA ALA A 84 6.74 -0.53 -12.62
C ALA A 84 8.17 -0.39 -13.15
N VAL A 85 9.14 -0.28 -12.26
CA VAL A 85 10.54 -0.11 -12.60
C VAL A 85 11.39 -1.24 -12.02
N THR A 86 12.54 -1.51 -12.61
CA THR A 86 13.48 -2.48 -12.04
C THR A 86 14.20 -1.89 -10.83
N PRO A 87 14.66 -2.71 -9.86
CA PRO A 87 15.54 -2.23 -8.78
C PRO A 87 16.76 -1.44 -9.29
N LYS A 88 17.28 -1.81 -10.47
CA LYS A 88 18.41 -1.13 -11.09
C LYS A 88 18.08 0.32 -11.49
N GLU A 89 16.87 0.59 -11.96
CA GLU A 89 16.42 1.94 -12.32
C GLU A 89 16.27 2.85 -11.11
N LEU A 90 16.00 2.29 -9.93
CA LEU A 90 15.98 3.03 -8.66
C LEU A 90 17.39 3.42 -8.19
N GLY A 91 18.44 2.81 -8.74
CA GLY A 91 19.83 3.15 -8.44
C GLY A 91 20.15 3.08 -6.94
N ASN A 92 20.73 4.15 -6.40
CA ASN A 92 21.15 4.22 -5.00
C ASN A 92 19.99 4.30 -4.01
N THR A 93 18.75 4.53 -4.47
CA THR A 93 17.58 4.56 -3.59
C THR A 93 17.03 3.16 -3.32
N TRP A 94 17.38 2.16 -4.14
CA TRP A 94 17.16 0.75 -3.83
C TRP A 94 18.33 0.19 -3.03
N LYS A 95 18.09 -0.13 -1.77
CA LYS A 95 19.14 -0.60 -0.89
C LYS A 95 18.60 -1.61 0.11
N GLU A 96 19.28 -2.73 0.24
CA GLU A 96 18.93 -3.80 1.21
C GLU A 96 17.48 -4.28 1.11
N GLY A 97 16.96 -4.35 -0.13
CA GLY A 97 15.58 -4.77 -0.38
C GLY A 97 14.54 -3.76 0.11
N ARG A 98 14.85 -2.46 0.06
CA ARG A 98 13.97 -1.34 0.42
C ARG A 98 14.12 -0.19 -0.57
N VAL A 99 13.07 0.59 -0.73
CA VAL A 99 13.11 1.85 -1.49
C VAL A 99 13.26 3.01 -0.50
N HIS A 100 14.40 3.70 -0.53
CA HIS A 100 14.70 4.85 0.35
C HIS A 100 14.27 6.16 -0.31
N LEU A 101 12.96 6.33 -0.45
CA LEU A 101 12.31 7.53 -0.98
C LEU A 101 10.99 7.78 -0.25
N PRO A 102 10.60 9.05 -0.11
CA PRO A 102 9.29 9.39 0.46
C PRO A 102 8.15 8.92 -0.45
N LEU A 103 7.12 8.31 0.14
CA LEU A 103 5.84 8.05 -0.53
C LEU A 103 4.91 9.23 -0.27
N LEU A 104 4.68 10.05 -1.27
CA LEU A 104 3.77 11.20 -1.17
C LEU A 104 2.33 10.74 -1.28
N SER A 105 1.52 11.09 -0.27
CA SER A 105 0.06 10.93 -0.27
C SER A 105 -0.60 12.30 -0.17
N GLU A 106 -1.57 12.57 -1.06
CA GLU A 106 -2.45 13.74 -1.00
C GLU A 106 -3.90 13.26 -0.88
N TYR A 107 -4.64 13.75 0.11
CA TYR A 107 -6.05 13.45 0.33
C TYR A 107 -6.89 14.69 0.10
N ASN A 108 -7.87 14.64 -0.79
CA ASN A 108 -8.69 15.78 -1.20
C ASN A 108 -7.85 16.98 -1.71
N ASN A 109 -6.77 16.69 -2.44
CA ASN A 109 -5.78 17.64 -2.96
C ASN A 109 -4.97 18.37 -1.88
N GLU A 110 -5.02 17.93 -0.63
CA GLU A 110 -4.18 18.42 0.44
C GLU A 110 -3.10 17.40 0.78
N TRP A 111 -1.93 17.88 1.19
CA TRP A 111 -0.86 17.05 1.67
C TRP A 111 -1.35 16.20 2.86
N PHE A 112 -1.14 14.89 2.79
CA PHE A 112 -1.53 13.96 3.84
C PHE A 112 -0.32 13.31 4.52
N GLY A 113 0.71 12.98 3.76
CA GLY A 113 1.95 12.46 4.28
C GLY A 113 3.00 12.20 3.20
N ASN A 114 4.25 12.06 3.67
CA ASN A 114 5.39 11.67 2.83
C ASN A 114 6.42 10.85 3.63
N PRO A 115 6.00 9.77 4.31
CA PRO A 115 6.94 8.91 5.04
C PRO A 115 7.90 8.21 4.07
N ASP A 116 9.14 7.96 4.54
CA ASP A 116 10.17 7.23 3.78
C ASP A 116 9.86 5.73 3.77
N SER A 117 9.72 5.15 2.59
CA SER A 117 9.47 3.70 2.43
C SER A 117 10.65 2.84 2.87
N GLY A 118 11.85 3.38 2.97
CA GLY A 118 13.02 2.68 3.48
C GLY A 118 12.98 2.40 4.99
N ALA A 119 12.07 3.05 5.74
CA ALA A 119 11.89 2.82 7.16
C ALA A 119 11.13 1.52 7.50
N MET A 120 10.61 0.80 6.52
CA MET A 120 9.92 -0.47 6.74
C MET A 120 10.76 -1.43 7.59
N HIS A 121 10.14 -2.08 8.59
CA HIS A 121 10.85 -2.94 9.53
C HIS A 121 11.44 -4.18 8.85
N PHE A 122 10.62 -4.91 8.10
CA PHE A 122 11.04 -6.06 7.30
C PHE A 122 11.33 -5.63 5.86
N SER A 123 12.49 -6.01 5.31
CA SER A 123 12.80 -5.77 3.91
C SER A 123 12.00 -6.71 2.98
N PHE A 124 11.89 -6.37 1.71
CA PHE A 124 11.30 -7.27 0.71
C PHE A 124 12.01 -8.62 0.63
N HIS A 125 13.31 -8.68 0.91
CA HIS A 125 14.05 -9.94 1.01
C HIS A 125 13.47 -10.86 2.11
N GLN A 126 13.19 -10.30 3.28
CA GLN A 126 12.61 -11.04 4.41
C GLN A 126 11.14 -11.42 4.14
N LEU A 127 10.38 -10.53 3.49
CA LEU A 127 9.00 -10.83 3.10
C LEU A 127 8.94 -11.97 2.09
N ILE A 128 9.86 -12.03 1.12
CA ILE A 128 9.98 -13.14 0.16
C ILE A 128 10.36 -14.44 0.89
N GLU A 129 11.36 -14.42 1.78
CA GLU A 129 11.70 -15.59 2.59
C GLU A 129 10.49 -16.12 3.36
N HIS A 130 9.72 -15.20 3.98
CA HIS A 130 8.53 -15.57 4.72
C HIS A 130 7.46 -16.20 3.82
N ALA A 131 7.16 -15.57 2.68
CA ALA A 131 6.14 -16.04 1.75
C ALA A 131 6.51 -17.38 1.09
N ALA A 132 7.80 -17.57 0.76
CA ALA A 132 8.31 -18.79 0.14
C ALA A 132 8.63 -19.93 1.13
N ARG A 133 8.32 -19.77 2.40
CA ARG A 133 8.69 -20.75 3.44
C ARG A 133 8.11 -22.13 3.21
N THR A 134 6.89 -22.24 2.70
CA THR A 134 6.15 -23.50 2.55
C THR A 134 5.64 -23.74 1.13
N ARG A 135 6.00 -22.88 0.17
CA ARG A 135 5.53 -22.96 -1.22
C ARG A 135 6.48 -22.24 -2.18
N ASN A 136 6.44 -22.62 -3.45
CA ASN A 136 7.02 -21.81 -4.51
C ASN A 136 6.13 -20.57 -4.74
N LEU A 137 6.74 -19.44 -5.09
CA LEU A 137 6.00 -18.28 -5.60
C LEU A 137 6.17 -18.26 -7.12
N SER A 138 5.09 -18.18 -7.84
CA SER A 138 5.11 -18.09 -9.30
C SER A 138 5.53 -16.70 -9.77
N ALA A 139 6.15 -16.63 -10.93
CA ALA A 139 6.44 -15.35 -11.58
C ALA A 139 5.17 -14.48 -11.67
N GLY A 140 5.32 -13.19 -11.36
CA GLY A 140 4.19 -12.26 -11.25
C GLY A 140 3.58 -12.17 -9.86
N THR A 141 4.07 -12.90 -8.86
CA THR A 141 3.63 -12.72 -7.47
C THR A 141 3.98 -11.31 -7.00
N ILE A 142 2.97 -10.61 -6.45
CA ILE A 142 3.11 -9.25 -5.89
C ILE A 142 3.19 -9.36 -4.37
N ILE A 143 4.20 -8.72 -3.78
CA ILE A 143 4.38 -8.65 -2.32
C ILE A 143 4.43 -7.18 -1.93
N GLY A 144 3.43 -6.72 -1.17
CA GLY A 144 3.35 -5.35 -0.64
C GLY A 144 4.16 -5.16 0.64
N SER A 145 4.56 -3.93 0.90
CA SER A 145 5.29 -3.54 2.12
C SER A 145 4.38 -3.47 3.36
N GLY A 146 3.07 -3.43 3.16
CA GLY A 146 2.18 -2.82 4.13
C GLY A 146 2.22 -1.29 4.03
N THR A 147 1.28 -0.61 4.63
CA THR A 147 1.21 0.87 4.63
C THR A 147 2.55 1.48 5.04
N VAL A 148 3.07 2.40 4.24
CA VAL A 148 4.32 3.10 4.55
C VAL A 148 4.09 4.03 5.75
N SER A 149 4.91 3.90 6.78
CA SER A 149 4.82 4.65 8.02
C SER A 149 6.21 4.97 8.57
N ASN A 150 6.33 6.03 9.34
CA ASN A 150 7.55 6.44 10.04
C ASN A 150 7.27 6.78 11.50
N ASP A 151 8.28 6.65 12.36
CA ASP A 151 8.20 7.09 13.77
C ASP A 151 8.11 8.62 13.89
N ASP A 152 8.56 9.37 12.88
CA ASP A 152 8.47 10.81 12.80
C ASP A 152 7.08 11.25 12.33
N GLU A 153 6.21 11.61 13.27
CA GLU A 153 4.82 12.05 12.99
C GLU A 153 4.77 13.28 12.07
N SER A 154 5.84 14.07 11.97
CA SER A 154 5.91 15.23 11.06
C SER A 154 5.86 14.83 9.59
N LYS A 155 6.10 13.55 9.28
CA LYS A 155 5.97 12.99 7.93
C LYS A 155 4.53 12.69 7.54
N GLY A 156 3.58 12.87 8.45
CA GLY A 156 2.19 12.50 8.21
C GLY A 156 2.00 11.00 8.10
N SER A 157 0.95 10.58 7.40
CA SER A 157 0.54 9.19 7.31
C SER A 157 0.30 8.77 5.85
N SER A 158 0.27 7.48 5.58
CA SER A 158 -0.12 6.93 4.28
C SER A 158 -1.43 6.12 4.33
N CYS A 159 -2.21 6.27 5.41
CA CYS A 159 -3.60 5.79 5.53
C CYS A 159 -4.36 6.61 6.57
N LEU A 160 -5.70 6.59 6.49
CA LEU A 160 -6.55 7.27 7.46
C LEU A 160 -6.51 6.59 8.83
N ALA A 161 -6.41 5.27 8.88
CA ALA A 161 -6.39 4.53 10.14
C ALA A 161 -5.25 4.99 11.06
N GLU A 162 -4.02 5.17 10.52
CA GLU A 162 -2.89 5.68 11.29
C GLU A 162 -3.15 7.09 11.80
N LYS A 163 -3.55 8.01 10.91
CA LYS A 163 -3.89 9.39 11.31
C LYS A 163 -4.93 9.43 12.41
N ARG A 164 -5.98 8.64 12.31
CA ARG A 164 -7.06 8.53 13.30
C ARG A 164 -6.55 8.03 14.65
N MET A 165 -5.60 7.07 14.65
CA MET A 165 -5.00 6.57 15.89
C MET A 165 -4.08 7.60 16.52
N LEU A 166 -3.28 8.35 15.73
CA LEU A 166 -2.47 9.45 16.21
C LEU A 166 -3.33 10.56 16.83
N GLU A 167 -4.44 10.94 16.19
CA GLU A 167 -5.42 11.88 16.77
C GLU A 167 -5.94 11.38 18.13
N LYS A 168 -6.31 10.08 18.20
CA LYS A 168 -6.83 9.49 19.45
C LYS A 168 -5.78 9.49 20.56
N ILE A 169 -4.51 9.23 20.24
CA ILE A 169 -3.41 9.21 21.20
C ILE A 169 -3.05 10.63 21.66
N ASN A 170 -2.89 11.56 20.73
CA ASN A 170 -2.37 12.89 20.99
C ASN A 170 -3.44 13.88 21.48
N GLU A 171 -4.70 13.72 21.03
CA GLU A 171 -5.78 14.68 21.28
C GLU A 171 -6.96 14.08 22.07
N GLY A 172 -6.95 12.75 22.27
CA GLY A 172 -7.99 12.03 23.00
C GLY A 172 -9.22 11.64 22.19
N GLU A 173 -9.38 12.18 20.97
CA GLU A 173 -10.54 11.92 20.11
C GLU A 173 -10.14 11.78 18.65
N ILE A 174 -10.96 11.08 17.88
CA ILE A 174 -10.78 10.92 16.43
C ILE A 174 -11.57 12.01 15.73
N LYS A 175 -10.91 12.78 14.86
CA LYS A 175 -11.52 13.88 14.09
C LYS A 175 -11.67 13.56 12.61
N THR A 176 -10.70 12.82 12.05
CA THR A 176 -10.68 12.46 10.63
C THR A 176 -11.67 11.31 10.37
N PRO A 177 -12.67 11.49 9.49
CA PRO A 177 -13.56 10.41 9.06
C PRO A 177 -12.84 9.47 8.09
N PHE A 178 -13.41 8.29 7.87
CA PHE A 178 -13.05 7.44 6.73
C PHE A 178 -13.55 8.06 5.41
N MET A 179 -13.04 7.55 4.28
CA MET A 179 -13.39 8.05 2.95
C MET A 179 -14.88 7.91 2.66
N LYS A 180 -15.40 8.86 1.90
CA LYS A 180 -16.80 8.92 1.45
C LYS A 180 -16.87 9.30 -0.03
N PRO A 181 -17.99 9.09 -0.71
CA PRO A 181 -18.17 9.51 -2.09
C PRO A 181 -17.83 10.99 -2.29
N GLY A 182 -17.02 11.24 -3.31
CA GLY A 182 -16.48 12.54 -3.64
C GLY A 182 -15.04 12.79 -3.19
N ASP A 183 -14.55 12.04 -2.20
CA ASP A 183 -13.15 12.13 -1.75
C ASP A 183 -12.18 11.63 -2.83
N THR A 184 -10.97 12.18 -2.81
CA THR A 184 -9.90 11.82 -3.75
C THR A 184 -8.62 11.45 -3.01
N ILE A 185 -7.89 10.51 -3.56
CA ILE A 185 -6.57 10.10 -3.11
C ILE A 185 -5.57 10.15 -4.26
N LYS A 186 -4.38 10.70 -3.99
CA LYS A 186 -3.24 10.66 -4.88
C LYS A 186 -2.06 10.03 -4.16
N ILE A 187 -1.39 9.08 -4.82
CA ILE A 187 -0.17 8.44 -4.33
C ILE A 187 0.89 8.55 -5.42
N GLU A 188 2.07 9.05 -5.06
CA GLU A 188 3.17 9.30 -5.97
C GLU A 188 4.52 9.13 -5.25
N MET A 189 5.55 8.78 -6.01
CA MET A 189 6.93 8.80 -5.53
C MET A 189 7.81 9.49 -6.56
N LYS A 190 8.64 10.41 -6.10
CA LYS A 190 9.51 11.23 -6.95
C LYS A 190 10.97 10.92 -6.70
N ASP A 191 11.78 11.08 -7.75
CA ASP A 191 13.22 11.08 -7.63
C ASP A 191 13.74 12.40 -7.03
N GLN A 192 15.06 12.52 -6.91
CA GLN A 192 15.72 13.71 -6.35
C GLN A 192 15.55 14.97 -7.22
N ASP A 193 15.26 14.78 -8.51
CA ASP A 193 15.02 15.88 -9.47
C ASP A 193 13.53 16.27 -9.53
N GLY A 194 12.69 15.59 -8.77
CA GLY A 194 11.25 15.84 -8.67
C GLY A 194 10.42 15.14 -9.76
N HIS A 195 11.00 14.25 -10.55
CA HIS A 195 10.27 13.50 -11.56
C HIS A 195 9.58 12.29 -10.92
N SER A 196 8.35 12.01 -11.38
CA SER A 196 7.61 10.83 -10.94
C SER A 196 8.25 9.56 -11.51
N ILE A 197 8.61 8.62 -10.62
CA ILE A 197 9.27 7.36 -11.00
C ILE A 197 8.24 6.35 -11.54
N PHE A 198 7.12 6.22 -10.85
CA PHE A 198 6.11 5.18 -11.09
C PHE A 198 4.85 5.72 -11.80
N GLY A 199 4.83 7.03 -12.10
CA GLY A 199 3.58 7.72 -12.41
C GLY A 199 2.72 7.90 -11.15
N THR A 200 1.46 8.23 -11.33
CA THR A 200 0.58 8.63 -10.23
C THR A 200 -0.64 7.72 -10.16
N ILE A 201 -0.95 7.20 -8.98
CA ILE A 201 -2.27 6.69 -8.63
C ILE A 201 -3.11 7.91 -8.25
N PHE A 202 -4.22 8.14 -8.93
CA PHE A 202 -5.15 9.22 -8.60
C PHE A 202 -6.57 8.71 -8.76
N GLN A 203 -7.24 8.51 -7.64
CA GLN A 203 -8.57 7.88 -7.61
C GLN A 203 -9.56 8.76 -6.88
N LYS A 204 -10.83 8.64 -7.27
CA LYS A 204 -11.97 9.25 -6.60
C LYS A 204 -12.87 8.18 -6.04
N VAL A 205 -13.44 8.42 -4.88
CA VAL A 205 -14.46 7.56 -4.29
C VAL A 205 -15.81 7.88 -4.93
N VAL A 206 -16.50 6.86 -5.41
CA VAL A 206 -17.85 6.97 -5.97
C VAL A 206 -18.82 6.06 -5.23
N GLN A 207 -20.10 6.45 -5.20
CA GLN A 207 -21.12 5.59 -4.62
C GLN A 207 -21.26 4.34 -5.50
N SER A 208 -21.16 3.16 -4.88
CA SER A 208 -21.42 1.90 -5.58
C SER A 208 -22.91 1.77 -5.95
N GLU A 209 -23.19 1.17 -7.10
CA GLU A 209 -24.55 0.75 -7.48
C GLU A 209 -25.00 -0.46 -6.66
N VAL A 210 -24.06 -1.22 -6.14
CA VAL A 210 -24.33 -2.35 -5.23
C VAL A 210 -24.55 -1.78 -3.82
N THR A 211 -25.74 -1.95 -3.29
CA THR A 211 -26.07 -1.63 -1.90
C THR A 211 -26.16 -2.92 -1.10
N GLU A 212 -25.71 -2.91 0.15
CA GLU A 212 -26.02 -4.01 1.06
C GLU A 212 -27.54 -4.10 1.23
N SER A 213 -28.06 -5.30 1.04
CA SER A 213 -29.46 -5.65 1.30
C SER A 213 -29.69 -5.96 2.78
#